data_1ddb0b61a1e318d59e2af209163b9b65
#
_entry.id   1ddb0b61a1e318d59e2af209163b9b65
#
_cell.length_a   1.000
_cell.length_b   1.000
_cell.length_c   1.000
_cell.angle_alpha   90.00
_cell.angle_beta   90.00
_cell.angle_gamma   90.00
#
_symmetry.space_group_name_H-M   'P 1'
#
loop_
_entity.id
_entity.type
_entity.pdbx_description
1 polymer ?
#
loop_
_entity_poly.entity_id
_entity_poly.type
_entity_poly.pdbx_seq_one_letter_code
_entity_poly.pdbx_strand_id
1 'polypeptide(L)'
;MNIQHSSIELCGLNFHAHHGVLPHERLLGNTFTVDITLEADIRHAIDTDELSGTINYAEAYEVVKHEMDIPSQLLEHVCGRIGTALLHHFPTLQCVQVRVAKHNPPIEGAGPCQSAVTLKLQR
;
A
#
# COMPACT_ATOMS: atom_id res chain seq x y z
N MET A 1 -7.68 -9.37 -28.49
CA MET A 1 -7.97 -8.02 -27.95
C MET A 1 -6.69 -7.32 -27.54
N ASN A 2 -6.70 -6.02 -27.58
CA ASN A 2 -5.54 -5.22 -27.25
C ASN A 2 -5.77 -4.53 -25.89
N ILE A 3 -5.06 -4.98 -24.85
CA ILE A 3 -5.18 -4.42 -23.50
C ILE A 3 -4.15 -3.32 -23.36
N GLN A 4 -4.62 -2.08 -23.20
CA GLN A 4 -3.75 -0.92 -23.04
C GLN A 4 -3.14 -0.85 -21.63
N HIS A 5 -3.92 -1.25 -20.64
CA HIS A 5 -3.54 -1.12 -19.25
C HIS A 5 -4.32 -2.14 -18.41
N SER A 6 -3.67 -2.73 -17.43
CA SER A 6 -4.34 -3.58 -16.45
C SER A 6 -3.72 -3.42 -15.08
N SER A 7 -4.55 -3.44 -14.07
CA SER A 7 -4.11 -3.34 -12.68
C SER A 7 -5.01 -4.15 -11.75
N ILE A 8 -4.45 -4.47 -10.61
CA ILE A 8 -5.14 -5.09 -9.48
C ILE A 8 -5.06 -4.10 -8.33
N GLU A 9 -6.18 -3.85 -7.67
CA GLU A 9 -6.24 -2.89 -6.59
C GLU A 9 -6.70 -3.54 -5.29
N LEU A 10 -6.10 -3.13 -4.18
CA LEU A 10 -6.63 -3.35 -2.84
C LEU A 10 -6.91 -1.98 -2.24
N CYS A 11 -8.17 -1.72 -1.94
CA CYS A 11 -8.63 -0.42 -1.50
C CYS A 11 -9.19 -0.49 -0.08
N GLY A 12 -8.85 0.50 0.74
CA GLY A 12 -9.43 0.63 2.07
C GLY A 12 -8.91 -0.38 3.09
N LEU A 13 -7.64 -0.80 2.98
CA LEU A 13 -7.03 -1.68 3.98
C LEU A 13 -6.80 -0.89 5.26
N ASN A 14 -7.40 -1.33 6.36
CA ASN A 14 -7.27 -0.66 7.65
C ASN A 14 -6.28 -1.37 8.54
N PHE A 15 -5.38 -0.58 9.14
CA PHE A 15 -4.38 -1.09 10.09
C PHE A 15 -4.33 -0.20 11.31
N HIS A 16 -4.16 -0.82 12.48
CA HIS A 16 -3.67 -0.11 13.65
C HIS A 16 -2.15 -0.22 13.62
N ALA A 17 -1.46 0.91 13.57
CA ALA A 17 -0.01 0.95 13.44
C ALA A 17 0.58 2.12 14.22
N HIS A 18 1.91 2.13 14.34
CA HIS A 18 2.62 3.03 15.25
C HIS A 18 3.57 3.98 14.51
N HIS A 19 3.14 4.48 13.35
CA HIS A 19 3.91 5.45 12.58
C HIS A 19 3.65 6.86 13.10
N GLY A 20 4.72 7.60 13.35
CA GLY A 20 4.60 8.98 13.77
C GLY A 20 5.91 9.53 14.31
N VAL A 21 6.05 10.85 14.23
CA VAL A 21 7.22 11.57 14.76
C VAL A 21 7.13 11.72 16.28
N LEU A 22 5.92 11.94 16.79
CA LEU A 22 5.71 12.21 18.21
C LEU A 22 5.73 10.93 19.04
N PRO A 23 6.33 10.95 20.25
CA PRO A 23 6.41 9.74 21.08
C PRO A 23 5.07 9.10 21.37
N HIS A 24 4.01 9.88 21.62
CA HIS A 24 2.68 9.32 21.91
C HIS A 24 2.07 8.60 20.70
N GLU A 25 2.38 9.05 19.47
CA GLU A 25 1.94 8.36 18.26
C GLU A 25 2.56 6.97 18.15
N ARG A 26 3.85 6.86 18.48
CA ARG A 26 4.56 5.58 18.44
C ARG A 26 4.11 4.64 19.56
N LEU A 27 3.72 5.20 20.70
CA LEU A 27 3.29 4.39 21.86
C LEU A 27 1.85 3.90 21.70
N LEU A 28 0.92 4.80 21.39
CA LEU A 28 -0.52 4.49 21.34
C LEU A 28 -0.95 3.96 19.99
N GLY A 29 -0.27 4.40 18.93
CA GLY A 29 -0.64 4.07 17.57
C GLY A 29 -1.84 4.87 17.07
N ASN A 30 -2.25 4.57 15.84
CA ASN A 30 -3.36 5.22 15.18
C ASN A 30 -3.94 4.27 14.13
N THR A 31 -5.07 4.65 13.56
CA THR A 31 -5.66 3.95 12.42
C THR A 31 -5.10 4.53 11.13
N PHE A 32 -4.66 3.63 10.26
CA PHE A 32 -4.15 3.97 8.92
C PHE A 32 -4.96 3.23 7.88
N THR A 33 -5.18 3.88 6.73
CA THR A 33 -5.80 3.24 5.58
C THR A 33 -4.79 3.18 4.46
N VAL A 34 -4.60 1.99 3.89
CA VAL A 34 -3.66 1.77 2.79
C VAL A 34 -4.44 1.35 1.56
N ASP A 35 -4.11 2.00 0.43
CA ASP A 35 -4.63 1.65 -0.89
C ASP A 35 -3.43 1.35 -1.78
N ILE A 36 -3.49 0.22 -2.49
CA ILE A 36 -2.43 -0.14 -3.44
C ILE A 36 -3.01 -0.44 -4.81
N THR A 37 -2.29 -0.05 -5.85
CA THR A 37 -2.60 -0.35 -7.24
C THR A 37 -1.39 -1.05 -7.84
N LEU A 38 -1.60 -2.27 -8.31
CA LEU A 38 -0.56 -3.14 -8.85
C LEU A 38 -0.72 -3.23 -10.36
N GLU A 39 0.16 -2.58 -11.12
CA GLU A 39 0.14 -2.65 -12.58
C GLU A 39 0.88 -3.91 -13.04
N ALA A 40 0.14 -4.81 -13.65
CA ALA A 40 0.65 -6.09 -14.12
C ALA A 40 -0.05 -6.51 -15.41
N ASP A 41 0.64 -7.30 -16.22
CA ASP A 41 0.02 -7.94 -17.38
C ASP A 41 -0.76 -9.16 -16.91
N ILE A 42 -2.08 -9.10 -17.01
CA ILE A 42 -2.98 -10.16 -16.55
C ILE A 42 -3.63 -10.93 -17.70
N ARG A 43 -3.06 -10.84 -18.92
CA ARG A 43 -3.65 -11.50 -20.10
C ARG A 43 -3.79 -13.00 -19.91
N HIS A 44 -2.79 -13.64 -19.32
CA HIS A 44 -2.83 -15.09 -19.09
C HIS A 44 -4.00 -15.47 -18.18
N ALA A 45 -4.24 -14.69 -17.12
CA ALA A 45 -5.39 -14.93 -16.24
C ALA A 45 -6.73 -14.71 -16.95
N ILE A 46 -6.79 -13.70 -17.82
CA ILE A 46 -8.00 -13.43 -18.62
C ILE A 46 -8.29 -14.62 -19.54
N ASP A 47 -7.28 -15.18 -20.16
CA ASP A 47 -7.43 -16.23 -21.14
C ASP A 47 -7.68 -17.61 -20.51
N THR A 48 -7.09 -17.88 -19.36
CA THR A 48 -7.04 -19.24 -18.79
C THR A 48 -7.80 -19.40 -17.48
N ASP A 49 -8.17 -18.31 -16.82
CA ASP A 49 -8.76 -18.33 -15.48
C ASP A 49 -7.86 -18.98 -14.42
N GLU A 50 -6.53 -18.90 -14.61
CA GLU A 50 -5.55 -19.46 -13.69
C GLU A 50 -4.92 -18.39 -12.82
N LEU A 51 -4.82 -18.64 -11.51
CA LEU A 51 -4.20 -17.74 -10.54
C LEU A 51 -2.75 -17.43 -10.87
N SER A 52 -2.03 -18.39 -11.45
CA SER A 52 -0.63 -18.20 -11.84
C SER A 52 -0.42 -17.09 -12.87
N GLY A 53 -1.46 -16.68 -13.58
CA GLY A 53 -1.41 -15.62 -14.59
C GLY A 53 -1.68 -14.21 -14.04
N THR A 54 -1.72 -14.05 -12.74
CA THR A 54 -2.01 -12.76 -12.10
C THR A 54 -1.26 -12.63 -10.78
N ILE A 55 -1.60 -11.60 -10.01
CA ILE A 55 -1.07 -11.38 -8.67
C ILE A 55 -2.12 -11.83 -7.65
N ASN A 56 -1.71 -12.68 -6.73
CA ASN A 56 -2.57 -13.07 -5.62
C ASN A 56 -2.66 -11.90 -4.63
N TYR A 57 -3.83 -11.24 -4.59
CA TYR A 57 -4.00 -10.05 -3.74
C TYR A 57 -3.93 -10.37 -2.24
N ALA A 58 -4.23 -11.61 -1.83
CA ALA A 58 -4.06 -12.01 -0.43
C ALA A 58 -2.57 -12.01 -0.04
N GLU A 59 -1.69 -12.44 -0.95
CA GLU A 59 -0.23 -12.33 -0.77
C GLU A 59 0.21 -10.86 -0.70
N ALA A 60 -0.33 -10.03 -1.57
CA ALA A 60 -0.04 -8.59 -1.56
C ALA A 60 -0.45 -7.96 -0.22
N TYR A 61 -1.61 -8.35 0.32
CA TYR A 61 -2.05 -7.91 1.63
C TYR A 61 -1.02 -8.27 2.72
N GLU A 62 -0.51 -9.50 2.72
CA GLU A 62 0.48 -9.93 3.71
C GLU A 62 1.78 -9.12 3.64
N VAL A 63 2.21 -8.76 2.44
CA VAL A 63 3.38 -7.88 2.25
C VAL A 63 3.11 -6.51 2.88
N VAL A 64 1.96 -5.92 2.60
CA VAL A 64 1.57 -4.61 3.17
C VAL A 64 1.51 -4.69 4.69
N LYS A 65 0.86 -5.72 5.23
CA LYS A 65 0.71 -5.91 6.67
C LYS A 65 2.07 -6.01 7.35
N HIS A 66 3.00 -6.78 6.80
CA HIS A 66 4.35 -6.93 7.34
C HIS A 66 5.04 -5.56 7.46
N GLU A 67 4.96 -4.75 6.40
CA GLU A 67 5.59 -3.43 6.41
C GLU A 67 4.88 -2.46 7.36
N MET A 68 3.55 -2.53 7.45
CA MET A 68 2.80 -1.67 8.37
C MET A 68 3.09 -1.98 9.84
N ASP A 69 3.46 -3.22 10.17
CA ASP A 69 3.80 -3.62 11.54
C ASP A 69 5.17 -3.08 12.00
N ILE A 70 5.98 -2.57 11.09
CA ILE A 70 7.29 -1.97 11.41
C ILE A 70 7.12 -0.46 11.49
N PRO A 71 7.31 0.17 12.68
CA PRO A 71 7.11 1.61 12.82
C PRO A 71 8.06 2.44 11.97
N SER A 72 7.52 3.50 11.37
CA SER A 72 8.28 4.57 10.73
C SER A 72 7.89 5.90 11.36
N GLN A 73 8.77 6.88 11.35
CA GLN A 73 8.43 8.23 11.79
C GLN A 73 7.53 8.93 10.76
N LEU A 74 7.82 8.72 9.48
CA LEU A 74 7.16 9.44 8.38
C LEU A 74 6.32 8.49 7.52
N LEU A 75 5.18 8.99 7.05
CA LEU A 75 4.34 8.25 6.08
C LEU A 75 5.09 8.00 4.78
N GLU A 76 5.92 8.94 4.35
CA GLU A 76 6.78 8.81 3.17
C GLU A 76 7.66 7.56 3.27
N HIS A 77 8.23 7.33 4.43
CA HIS A 77 9.13 6.19 4.66
C HIS A 77 8.39 4.85 4.57
N VAL A 78 7.29 4.71 5.30
CA VAL A 78 6.52 3.45 5.25
C VAL A 78 5.91 3.22 3.87
N CYS A 79 5.45 4.29 3.22
CA CYS A 79 4.91 4.22 1.86
C CYS A 79 5.96 3.68 0.88
N GLY A 80 7.19 4.20 0.95
CA GLY A 80 8.31 3.72 0.14
C GLY A 80 8.69 2.28 0.44
N ARG A 81 8.67 1.86 1.71
CA ARG A 81 8.95 0.47 2.10
C ARG A 81 7.91 -0.48 1.52
N ILE A 82 6.62 -0.12 1.60
CA ILE A 82 5.54 -0.93 1.04
C ILE A 82 5.74 -1.11 -0.46
N GLY A 83 5.95 -0.01 -1.18
CA GLY A 83 6.13 -0.07 -2.64
C GLY A 83 7.33 -0.90 -3.06
N THR A 84 8.46 -0.71 -2.39
CA THR A 84 9.68 -1.47 -2.66
C THR A 84 9.50 -2.96 -2.35
N ALA A 85 8.84 -3.29 -1.23
CA ALA A 85 8.59 -4.67 -0.85
C ALA A 85 7.67 -5.38 -1.86
N LEU A 86 6.64 -4.69 -2.35
CA LEU A 86 5.73 -5.24 -3.36
C LEU A 86 6.45 -5.52 -4.67
N LEU A 87 7.27 -4.58 -5.15
CA LEU A 87 8.06 -4.78 -6.36
C LEU A 87 9.06 -5.92 -6.21
N HIS A 88 9.67 -6.06 -5.04
CA HIS A 88 10.60 -7.14 -4.76
C HIS A 88 9.90 -8.50 -4.71
N HIS A 89 8.75 -8.56 -4.05
CA HIS A 89 7.99 -9.81 -3.85
C HIS A 89 7.38 -10.32 -5.16
N PHE A 90 6.94 -9.42 -6.04
CA PHE A 90 6.27 -9.75 -7.29
C PHE A 90 7.12 -9.29 -8.50
N PRO A 91 8.03 -10.12 -9.00
CA PRO A 91 8.93 -9.71 -10.09
C PRO A 91 8.22 -9.30 -11.38
N THR A 92 6.97 -9.74 -11.58
CA THR A 92 6.19 -9.43 -12.78
C THR A 92 5.53 -8.05 -12.74
N LEU A 93 5.51 -7.39 -11.58
CA LEU A 93 4.95 -6.04 -11.46
C LEU A 93 5.79 -5.02 -12.21
N GLN A 94 5.15 -4.20 -13.02
CA GLN A 94 5.79 -3.10 -13.74
C GLN A 94 5.85 -1.85 -12.88
N CYS A 95 4.79 -1.61 -12.12
CA CYS A 95 4.61 -0.39 -11.37
C CYS A 95 3.68 -0.66 -10.21
N VAL A 96 3.89 0.05 -9.10
CA VAL A 96 3.00 0.00 -7.96
C VAL A 96 2.71 1.42 -7.48
N GLN A 97 1.46 1.68 -7.16
CA GLN A 97 1.06 2.91 -6.50
C GLN A 97 0.60 2.58 -5.09
N VAL A 98 1.09 3.34 -4.12
CA VAL A 98 0.79 3.14 -2.70
C VAL A 98 0.29 4.46 -2.13
N ARG A 99 -0.83 4.41 -1.42
CA ARG A 99 -1.33 5.55 -0.65
C ARG A 99 -1.49 5.11 0.79
N VAL A 100 -0.86 5.82 1.71
CA VAL A 100 -1.00 5.60 3.14
C VAL A 100 -1.61 6.85 3.77
N ALA A 101 -2.77 6.69 4.40
CA ALA A 101 -3.49 7.77 5.05
C ALA A 101 -3.50 7.54 6.57
N LYS A 102 -3.14 8.57 7.32
CA LYS A 102 -3.24 8.62 8.78
C LYS A 102 -4.55 9.28 9.15
N HIS A 103 -5.37 8.61 9.94
CA HIS A 103 -6.61 9.17 10.47
C HIS A 103 -6.31 10.12 11.62
N ASN A 104 -7.01 11.24 11.66
CA ASN A 104 -6.91 12.23 12.74
C ASN A 104 -5.47 12.55 13.12
N PRO A 105 -4.67 13.09 12.17
CA PRO A 105 -3.28 13.44 12.46
C PRO A 105 -3.22 14.53 13.55
N PRO A 106 -2.11 14.61 14.30
CA PRO A 106 -1.98 15.54 15.41
C PRO A 106 -1.74 16.97 14.93
N ILE A 107 -2.75 17.57 14.30
CA ILE A 107 -2.72 18.96 13.84
C ILE A 107 -3.71 19.74 14.68
N GLU A 108 -3.18 20.60 15.56
CA GLU A 108 -4.02 21.41 16.45
C GLU A 108 -4.96 22.31 15.63
N GLY A 109 -6.25 22.25 15.96
CA GLY A 109 -7.27 23.07 15.32
C GLY A 109 -7.79 22.55 13.98
N ALA A 110 -7.23 21.46 13.46
CA ALA A 110 -7.68 20.95 12.17
C ALA A 110 -9.03 20.23 12.21
N GLY A 111 -9.43 19.74 13.39
CA GLY A 111 -10.63 18.90 13.50
C GLY A 111 -10.44 17.54 12.82
N PRO A 112 -11.55 16.79 12.60
CA PRO A 112 -11.46 15.48 11.93
C PRO A 112 -10.94 15.65 10.51
N CYS A 113 -9.81 15.00 10.22
CA CYS A 113 -9.21 15.04 8.90
C CYS A 113 -8.29 13.82 8.71
N GLN A 114 -7.68 13.71 7.53
CA GLN A 114 -6.66 12.72 7.25
C GLN A 114 -5.46 13.43 6.64
N SER A 115 -4.27 12.89 6.89
CA SER A 115 -3.09 13.22 6.09
C SER A 115 -2.67 11.97 5.33
N ALA A 116 -2.22 12.15 4.11
CA ALA A 116 -1.87 11.01 3.27
C ALA A 116 -0.66 11.30 2.40
N VAL A 117 0.06 10.23 2.08
CA VAL A 117 1.15 10.26 1.11
C VAL A 117 0.80 9.25 0.02
N THR A 118 0.92 9.67 -1.23
CA THR A 118 0.76 8.80 -2.39
C THR A 118 2.06 8.77 -3.15
N LEU A 119 2.45 7.57 -3.57
CA LEU A 119 3.73 7.31 -4.22
C LEU A 119 3.51 6.32 -5.34
N LYS A 120 4.09 6.59 -6.52
CA LYS A 120 4.11 5.64 -7.63
C LYS A 120 5.55 5.25 -7.91
N LEU A 121 5.82 3.94 -7.82
CA LEU A 121 7.13 3.38 -8.07
C LEU A 121 7.09 2.55 -9.34
N GLN A 122 8.04 2.79 -10.22
CA GLN A 122 8.21 2.02 -11.45
C GLN A 122 9.50 1.20 -11.34
N ARG A 123 9.42 -0.05 -11.80
CA ARG A 123 10.57 -0.94 -11.85
C ARG A 123 11.63 -0.43 -12.83
#